data_6f4302dad1885c34bdbda935e6b921b9
#
_entry.id   6f4302dad1885c34bdbda935e6b921b9
#
_cell.length_a   1.000
_cell.length_b   1.000
_cell.length_c   1.000
_cell.angle_alpha   90.00
_cell.angle_beta   90.00
_cell.angle_gamma   90.00
#
_symmetry.space_group_name_H-M   'P 1'
#
loop_
_entity.id
_entity.type
_entity.pdbx_description
1 polymer ?
#
loop_
_entity_poly.entity_id
_entity_poly.type
_entity_poly.pdbx_seq_one_letter_code
_entity_poly.pdbx_strand_id
1 'polypeptide(L)'
;YDYFELVYETREQSAKYLKELNFDTYQQIEDYDIDAHHISKAFAAIDKWVERKDINSDNALHDIYQVLTESVFFIWYEIDETEDPIKLFTKVNLGKIPLTNAELIKALLLDQTNYESENDSERIQRGIEWDIIEHRLQEESFWKFLTNSENYVTRIDLLFNLLEHETLEIPQNDIYATFYSIYAKYQNAENKSIFISEYWNEVYLKFEDLTNWYKDLNRYHLIGYLLSVDDKNIEKVFEATRGKKKSEAFYELKKIAYKTLKKDIGSIEDFSYSSKKKEIKDLLLLFNLVTLINKSEKQYRFPFDIYKKEKWDIEHIHATADETAEADDSLANLTLLDSNTNRSYGNSPFDQKRRIILEVDAEGKFVPVCTRNVFLKVYSNEVDGFDDWTDKDKDSYIQAIKQEFNQFFGDYEE
;
A
#
# COMPACT_ATOMS: atom_id res chain seq x y z
N TYR A 1 -26.00 30.26 12.54
CA TYR A 1 -27.35 29.70 12.49
C TYR A 1 -27.22 28.22 12.18
N ASP A 2 -27.53 27.34 13.16
CA ASP A 2 -27.59 25.90 12.94
C ASP A 2 -28.97 25.61 12.32
N TYR A 3 -28.99 25.41 11.00
CA TYR A 3 -30.22 25.13 10.27
C TYR A 3 -30.64 23.66 10.35
N PHE A 4 -29.69 22.73 10.60
CA PHE A 4 -29.92 21.30 10.72
C PHE A 4 -28.77 20.64 11.50
N GLU A 5 -29.04 19.50 12.08
CA GLU A 5 -28.04 18.63 12.70
C GLU A 5 -27.95 17.33 11.90
N LEU A 6 -26.72 16.91 11.57
CA LEU A 6 -26.48 15.61 10.97
C LEU A 6 -26.30 14.58 12.09
N VAL A 7 -27.13 13.56 12.08
CA VAL A 7 -27.08 12.45 13.05
C VAL A 7 -26.82 11.16 12.31
N TYR A 8 -25.81 10.41 12.76
CA TYR A 8 -25.49 9.08 12.27
C TYR A 8 -25.63 8.07 13.40
N GLU A 9 -26.53 7.10 13.25
CA GLU A 9 -26.76 6.06 14.26
C GLU A 9 -25.55 5.15 14.46
N THR A 10 -24.77 4.90 13.39
CA THR A 10 -23.64 3.98 13.38
C THR A 10 -22.28 4.68 13.21
N ARG A 11 -22.23 6.01 13.18
CA ARG A 11 -21.05 6.82 12.84
C ARG A 11 -20.91 8.04 13.74
N GLU A 12 -20.76 7.80 15.04
CA GLU A 12 -20.62 8.88 16.04
C GLU A 12 -19.40 9.76 15.76
N GLN A 13 -18.29 9.20 15.26
CA GLN A 13 -17.07 9.94 14.95
C GLN A 13 -17.29 10.90 13.77
N SER A 14 -17.99 10.47 12.72
CA SER A 14 -18.36 11.33 11.60
C SER A 14 -19.25 12.50 12.06
N ALA A 15 -20.25 12.23 12.91
CA ALA A 15 -21.12 13.28 13.46
C ALA A 15 -20.34 14.29 14.29
N LYS A 16 -19.41 13.81 15.14
CA LYS A 16 -18.53 14.66 15.95
C LYS A 16 -17.64 15.52 15.06
N TYR A 17 -16.97 14.93 14.08
CA TYR A 17 -16.12 15.66 13.14
C TYR A 17 -16.89 16.78 12.42
N LEU A 18 -18.09 16.49 11.91
CA LEU A 18 -18.91 17.49 11.21
C LEU A 18 -19.34 18.67 12.11
N LYS A 19 -19.57 18.44 13.41
CA LYS A 19 -19.86 19.51 14.38
C LYS A 19 -18.65 20.42 14.63
N GLU A 20 -17.44 19.86 14.58
CA GLU A 20 -16.19 20.56 14.85
C GLU A 20 -15.54 21.12 13.57
N LEU A 21 -16.08 20.78 12.39
CA LEU A 21 -15.55 21.14 11.09
C LEU A 21 -15.58 22.64 10.85
N ASN A 22 -14.40 23.23 10.65
CA ASN A 22 -14.21 24.61 10.24
C ASN A 22 -12.85 24.77 9.51
N PHE A 23 -12.52 26.00 9.08
CA PHE A 23 -11.28 26.28 8.34
C PHE A 23 -9.99 25.96 9.11
N ASP A 24 -10.02 25.97 10.45
CA ASP A 24 -8.86 25.70 11.30
C ASP A 24 -8.71 24.22 11.66
N THR A 25 -9.83 23.47 11.62
CA THR A 25 -9.89 22.08 12.14
C THR A 25 -10.06 21.01 11.08
N TYR A 26 -10.41 21.34 9.84
CA TYR A 26 -10.76 20.35 8.81
C TYR A 26 -9.63 19.32 8.48
N GLN A 27 -8.38 19.65 8.80
CA GLN A 27 -7.24 18.74 8.60
C GLN A 27 -6.92 17.87 9.82
N GLN A 28 -7.58 18.09 10.95
CA GLN A 28 -7.36 17.34 12.20
C GLN A 28 -8.20 16.07 12.19
N ILE A 29 -7.72 15.03 11.50
CA ILE A 29 -8.45 13.78 11.24
C ILE A 29 -7.84 12.53 11.90
N GLU A 30 -6.77 12.67 12.69
CA GLU A 30 -6.02 11.52 13.22
C GLU A 30 -6.88 10.57 14.08
N ASP A 31 -7.87 11.12 14.80
CA ASP A 31 -8.76 10.39 15.69
C ASP A 31 -10.15 10.12 15.10
N TYR A 32 -10.35 10.39 13.80
CA TYR A 32 -11.65 10.27 13.14
C TYR A 32 -11.67 9.14 12.11
N ASP A 33 -12.89 8.83 11.64
CA ASP A 33 -13.17 7.76 10.69
C ASP A 33 -12.89 8.12 9.21
N ILE A 34 -13.26 7.21 8.31
CA ILE A 34 -13.06 7.35 6.86
C ILE A 34 -13.87 8.53 6.28
N ASP A 35 -15.03 8.84 6.83
CA ASP A 35 -15.84 9.96 6.36
C ASP A 35 -15.10 11.27 6.59
N ALA A 36 -14.49 11.45 7.77
CA ALA A 36 -13.65 12.61 8.06
C ALA A 36 -12.48 12.75 7.07
N HIS A 37 -11.85 11.64 6.67
CA HIS A 37 -10.80 11.64 5.65
C HIS A 37 -11.30 12.20 4.30
N HIS A 38 -12.44 11.75 3.82
CA HIS A 38 -12.99 12.21 2.54
C HIS A 38 -13.53 13.63 2.63
N ILE A 39 -14.22 13.97 3.72
CA ILE A 39 -14.74 15.32 3.98
C ILE A 39 -13.60 16.33 4.07
N SER A 40 -12.52 16.00 4.79
CA SER A 40 -11.31 16.84 4.90
C SER A 40 -10.70 17.11 3.52
N LYS A 41 -10.56 16.08 2.68
CA LYS A 41 -10.04 16.25 1.31
C LYS A 41 -10.97 17.08 0.42
N ALA A 42 -12.27 16.90 0.54
CA ALA A 42 -13.25 17.69 -0.19
C ALA A 42 -13.20 19.17 0.25
N PHE A 43 -13.10 19.40 1.56
CA PHE A 43 -12.97 20.75 2.12
C PHE A 43 -11.68 21.43 1.62
N ALA A 44 -10.53 20.73 1.65
CA ALA A 44 -9.27 21.25 1.14
C ALA A 44 -9.33 21.57 -0.37
N ALA A 45 -10.06 20.77 -1.14
CA ALA A 45 -10.24 21.01 -2.57
C ALA A 45 -11.10 22.25 -2.84
N ILE A 46 -12.16 22.46 -2.05
CA ILE A 46 -13.03 23.65 -2.13
C ILE A 46 -12.25 24.89 -1.69
N ASP A 47 -11.52 24.81 -0.58
CA ASP A 47 -10.71 25.91 -0.05
C ASP A 47 -9.69 26.39 -1.10
N LYS A 48 -8.92 25.46 -1.66
CA LYS A 48 -7.97 25.74 -2.75
C LYS A 48 -8.64 26.28 -4.02
N TRP A 49 -9.89 25.87 -4.31
CA TRP A 49 -10.65 26.38 -5.45
C TRP A 49 -11.10 27.81 -5.21
N VAL A 50 -11.56 28.14 -4.00
CA VAL A 50 -11.98 29.49 -3.61
C VAL A 50 -10.79 30.47 -3.57
N GLU A 51 -9.58 30.01 -3.22
CA GLU A 51 -8.35 30.84 -3.24
C GLU A 51 -7.94 31.32 -4.63
N ARG A 52 -8.48 30.74 -5.71
CA ARG A 52 -8.17 31.17 -7.07
C ARG A 52 -8.61 32.62 -7.30
N LYS A 53 -7.76 33.42 -7.97
CA LYS A 53 -7.98 34.86 -8.19
C LYS A 53 -9.26 35.19 -8.97
N ASP A 54 -9.74 34.26 -9.79
CA ASP A 54 -10.97 34.39 -10.60
C ASP A 54 -12.24 34.15 -9.78
N ILE A 55 -12.16 33.52 -8.63
CA ILE A 55 -13.29 33.17 -7.77
C ILE A 55 -13.28 33.98 -6.49
N ASN A 56 -12.10 34.30 -5.93
CA ASN A 56 -11.99 35.07 -4.69
C ASN A 56 -12.26 36.58 -4.93
N SER A 57 -13.47 36.90 -5.40
CA SER A 57 -14.04 38.26 -5.46
C SER A 57 -15.40 38.25 -4.79
N ASP A 58 -15.77 39.33 -4.14
CA ASP A 58 -17.06 39.45 -3.46
C ASP A 58 -18.25 39.19 -4.41
N ASN A 59 -18.13 39.60 -5.67
CA ASN A 59 -19.15 39.36 -6.68
C ASN A 59 -19.26 37.86 -7.05
N ALA A 60 -18.13 37.16 -7.29
CA ALA A 60 -18.16 35.76 -7.67
C ALA A 60 -18.67 34.86 -6.53
N LEU A 61 -18.30 35.13 -5.28
CA LEU A 61 -18.83 34.42 -4.10
C LEU A 61 -20.32 34.66 -3.92
N HIS A 62 -20.79 35.92 -4.17
CA HIS A 62 -22.22 36.25 -4.13
C HIS A 62 -22.99 35.49 -5.21
N ASP A 63 -22.48 35.46 -6.44
CA ASP A 63 -23.12 34.75 -7.56
C ASP A 63 -23.21 33.24 -7.28
N ILE A 64 -22.14 32.62 -6.73
CA ILE A 64 -22.15 31.21 -6.31
C ILE A 64 -23.19 30.97 -5.23
N TYR A 65 -23.26 31.82 -4.22
CA TYR A 65 -24.27 31.72 -3.16
C TYR A 65 -25.68 31.81 -3.70
N GLN A 66 -25.93 32.76 -4.61
CA GLN A 66 -27.23 32.93 -5.25
C GLN A 66 -27.62 31.69 -6.06
N VAL A 67 -26.68 31.12 -6.87
CA VAL A 67 -26.94 29.89 -7.64
C VAL A 67 -27.26 28.73 -6.69
N LEU A 68 -26.51 28.55 -5.61
CA LEU A 68 -26.71 27.46 -4.66
C LEU A 68 -28.06 27.54 -3.95
N THR A 69 -28.52 28.77 -3.63
CA THR A 69 -29.76 28.98 -2.87
C THR A 69 -31.03 29.10 -3.74
N GLU A 70 -30.86 29.53 -4.99
CA GLU A 70 -32.03 29.83 -5.86
C GLU A 70 -32.19 28.84 -7.04
N SER A 71 -31.08 28.20 -7.47
CA SER A 71 -31.05 27.38 -8.69
C SER A 71 -30.70 25.93 -8.47
N VAL A 72 -30.29 25.52 -7.28
CA VAL A 72 -30.00 24.12 -6.94
C VAL A 72 -31.23 23.49 -6.28
N PHE A 73 -31.67 22.37 -6.83
CA PHE A 73 -32.80 21.60 -6.36
C PHE A 73 -32.39 20.21 -5.97
N PHE A 74 -32.96 19.68 -4.89
CA PHE A 74 -32.77 18.29 -4.44
C PHE A 74 -34.00 17.48 -4.81
N ILE A 75 -33.79 16.27 -5.35
CA ILE A 75 -34.85 15.29 -5.56
C ILE A 75 -34.99 14.50 -4.26
N TRP A 76 -36.14 14.68 -3.58
CA TRP A 76 -36.50 13.85 -2.43
C TRP A 76 -37.28 12.63 -2.92
N TYR A 77 -36.83 11.45 -2.59
CA TYR A 77 -37.48 10.20 -2.95
C TYR A 77 -37.68 9.35 -1.69
N GLU A 78 -38.91 9.05 -1.35
CA GLU A 78 -39.30 8.25 -0.20
C GLU A 78 -39.71 6.85 -0.69
N ILE A 79 -39.22 5.82 -0.04
CA ILE A 79 -39.40 4.42 -0.43
C ILE A 79 -40.49 3.80 0.45
N ASP A 80 -41.38 3.00 -0.15
CA ASP A 80 -42.36 2.22 0.59
C ASP A 80 -41.65 1.08 1.36
N GLU A 81 -42.08 0.79 2.58
CA GLU A 81 -41.52 -0.29 3.44
C GLU A 81 -41.59 -1.68 2.80
N THR A 82 -42.41 -1.86 1.77
CA THR A 82 -42.58 -3.15 1.04
C THR A 82 -41.55 -3.35 -0.08
N GLU A 83 -40.82 -2.32 -0.47
CA GLU A 83 -39.81 -2.40 -1.53
C GLU A 83 -38.44 -2.83 -0.97
N ASP A 84 -37.75 -3.69 -1.71
CA ASP A 84 -36.35 -4.08 -1.40
C ASP A 84 -35.42 -2.87 -1.63
N PRO A 85 -34.86 -2.24 -0.56
CA PRO A 85 -34.07 -1.03 -0.69
C PRO A 85 -32.79 -1.26 -1.50
N ILE A 86 -32.21 -2.45 -1.47
CA ILE A 86 -30.99 -2.79 -2.23
C ILE A 86 -31.29 -2.84 -3.73
N LYS A 87 -32.39 -3.49 -4.12
CA LYS A 87 -32.80 -3.55 -5.53
C LYS A 87 -33.17 -2.19 -6.09
N LEU A 88 -33.89 -1.40 -5.30
CA LEU A 88 -34.27 -0.05 -5.72
C LEU A 88 -33.06 0.87 -5.82
N PHE A 89 -32.16 0.83 -4.84
CA PHE A 89 -30.93 1.62 -4.84
C PHE A 89 -30.06 1.30 -6.07
N THR A 90 -29.91 0.00 -6.37
CA THR A 90 -29.20 -0.45 -7.58
C THR A 90 -29.90 0.07 -8.85
N LYS A 91 -31.25 0.00 -8.91
CA LYS A 91 -32.04 0.43 -10.08
C LYS A 91 -31.98 1.95 -10.31
N VAL A 92 -32.04 2.74 -9.25
CA VAL A 92 -31.96 4.21 -9.33
C VAL A 92 -30.56 4.67 -9.75
N ASN A 93 -29.52 3.93 -9.41
CA ASN A 93 -28.14 4.22 -9.79
C ASN A 93 -27.72 3.62 -11.15
N LEU A 94 -28.54 2.74 -11.74
CA LEU A 94 -28.35 2.24 -13.11
C LEU A 94 -28.45 3.42 -14.11
N GLY A 95 -27.32 3.98 -14.50
CA GLY A 95 -27.24 5.09 -15.48
C GLY A 95 -26.57 6.36 -14.96
N LYS A 96 -26.12 6.37 -13.67
CA LYS A 96 -25.24 7.41 -13.12
C LYS A 96 -23.87 6.81 -12.77
N ILE A 97 -23.25 7.24 -11.69
CA ILE A 97 -22.04 6.59 -11.17
C ILE A 97 -22.48 5.24 -10.58
N PRO A 98 -22.06 4.10 -11.13
CA PRO A 98 -22.46 2.81 -10.61
C PRO A 98 -21.93 2.64 -9.17
N LEU A 99 -22.73 1.98 -8.32
CA LEU A 99 -22.27 1.57 -7.00
C LEU A 99 -21.05 0.67 -7.11
N THR A 100 -20.16 0.80 -6.17
CA THR A 100 -19.02 -0.10 -6.04
C THR A 100 -19.44 -1.44 -5.42
N ASN A 101 -18.64 -2.48 -5.60
CA ASN A 101 -18.83 -3.74 -4.88
C ASN A 101 -18.88 -3.51 -3.36
N ALA A 102 -17.98 -2.69 -2.83
CA ALA A 102 -17.93 -2.37 -1.40
C ALA A 102 -19.22 -1.74 -0.88
N GLU A 103 -19.81 -0.80 -1.62
CA GLU A 103 -21.09 -0.17 -1.21
C GLU A 103 -22.25 -1.17 -1.19
N LEU A 104 -22.32 -2.07 -2.18
CA LEU A 104 -23.33 -3.12 -2.20
C LEU A 104 -23.13 -4.14 -1.08
N ILE A 105 -21.88 -4.53 -0.81
CA ILE A 105 -21.53 -5.45 0.28
C ILE A 105 -21.82 -4.79 1.63
N LYS A 106 -21.47 -3.50 1.81
CA LYS A 106 -21.78 -2.74 3.03
C LYS A 106 -23.29 -2.72 3.29
N ALA A 107 -24.08 -2.44 2.26
CA ALA A 107 -25.53 -2.45 2.35
C ALA A 107 -26.07 -3.82 2.77
N LEU A 108 -25.54 -4.91 2.18
CA LEU A 108 -25.92 -6.29 2.55
C LEU A 108 -25.55 -6.62 4.00
N LEU A 109 -24.34 -6.28 4.42
CA LEU A 109 -23.82 -6.57 5.77
C LEU A 109 -24.53 -5.78 6.87
N LEU A 110 -24.98 -4.57 6.59
CA LEU A 110 -25.64 -3.69 7.56
C LEU A 110 -27.16 -3.64 7.41
N ASP A 111 -27.76 -4.50 6.55
CA ASP A 111 -29.20 -4.59 6.42
C ASP A 111 -29.82 -5.05 7.76
N GLN A 112 -30.77 -4.28 8.27
CA GLN A 112 -31.42 -4.52 9.56
C GLN A 112 -32.11 -5.89 9.63
N THR A 113 -32.57 -6.41 8.50
CA THR A 113 -33.25 -7.73 8.44
C THR A 113 -32.32 -8.90 8.79
N ASN A 114 -31.01 -8.69 8.78
CA ASN A 114 -30.02 -9.69 9.18
C ASN A 114 -29.76 -9.73 10.70
N TYR A 115 -30.38 -8.84 11.46
CA TYR A 115 -30.19 -8.72 12.91
C TYR A 115 -31.50 -8.92 13.65
N GLU A 116 -31.42 -9.46 14.86
CA GLU A 116 -32.59 -9.52 15.74
C GLU A 116 -32.95 -8.10 16.18
N SER A 117 -34.23 -7.76 16.17
CA SER A 117 -34.77 -6.41 16.41
C SER A 117 -34.38 -5.78 17.76
N GLU A 118 -33.82 -6.58 18.68
CA GLU A 118 -33.37 -6.11 20.00
C GLU A 118 -31.85 -5.87 20.06
N ASN A 119 -31.09 -6.15 18.98
CA ASN A 119 -29.61 -6.15 19.02
C ASN A 119 -28.97 -5.28 17.93
N ASP A 120 -29.30 -3.98 17.91
CA ASP A 120 -28.62 -2.99 17.05
C ASP A 120 -27.12 -2.85 17.35
N SER A 121 -26.69 -3.29 18.54
CA SER A 121 -25.29 -3.16 18.96
C SER A 121 -24.30 -3.89 18.04
N GLU A 122 -24.69 -5.09 17.53
CA GLU A 122 -23.83 -5.86 16.61
C GLU A 122 -23.72 -5.18 15.24
N ARG A 123 -24.82 -4.65 14.72
CA ARG A 123 -24.86 -3.88 13.47
C ARG A 123 -23.99 -2.61 13.56
N ILE A 124 -24.14 -1.87 14.67
CA ILE A 124 -23.35 -0.68 14.96
C ILE A 124 -21.85 -1.04 15.04
N GLN A 125 -21.51 -2.10 15.79
CA GLN A 125 -20.14 -2.55 15.92
C GLN A 125 -19.52 -2.88 14.55
N ARG A 126 -20.22 -3.57 13.66
CA ARG A 126 -19.75 -3.84 12.30
C ARG A 126 -19.56 -2.59 11.47
N GLY A 127 -20.44 -1.59 11.63
CA GLY A 127 -20.27 -0.28 10.99
C GLY A 127 -18.96 0.39 11.43
N ILE A 128 -18.70 0.39 12.73
CA ILE A 128 -17.45 0.94 13.29
C ILE A 128 -16.22 0.17 12.80
N GLU A 129 -16.27 -1.16 12.81
CA GLU A 129 -15.17 -2.01 12.31
C GLU A 129 -14.90 -1.77 10.83
N TRP A 130 -15.97 -1.62 10.02
CA TRP A 130 -15.85 -1.25 8.61
C TRP A 130 -15.09 0.07 8.44
N ASP A 131 -15.49 1.10 9.17
CA ASP A 131 -14.89 2.42 9.08
C ASP A 131 -13.40 2.40 9.53
N ILE A 132 -13.06 1.61 10.55
CA ILE A 132 -11.66 1.38 10.97
C ILE A 132 -10.85 0.74 9.86
N ILE A 133 -11.40 -0.29 9.19
CA ILE A 133 -10.73 -0.97 8.07
C ILE A 133 -10.50 0.00 6.92
N GLU A 134 -11.54 0.73 6.50
CA GLU A 134 -11.44 1.70 5.40
C GLU A 134 -10.41 2.78 5.72
N HIS A 135 -10.47 3.37 6.93
CA HIS A 135 -9.52 4.38 7.34
C HIS A 135 -8.07 3.87 7.30
N ARG A 136 -7.84 2.68 7.85
CA ARG A 136 -6.50 2.06 7.84
C ARG A 136 -5.98 1.80 6.43
N LEU A 137 -6.82 1.34 5.51
CA LEU A 137 -6.46 1.12 4.11
C LEU A 137 -6.18 2.43 3.36
N GLN A 138 -6.66 3.59 3.83
CA GLN A 138 -6.33 4.89 3.25
C GLN A 138 -4.92 5.39 3.60
N GLU A 139 -4.27 4.82 4.61
CA GLU A 139 -2.88 5.14 4.92
C GLU A 139 -1.96 4.70 3.76
N GLU A 140 -1.32 5.64 3.09
CA GLU A 140 -0.48 5.35 1.90
C GLU A 140 0.64 4.36 2.19
N SER A 141 1.30 4.47 3.35
CA SER A 141 2.37 3.57 3.75
C SER A 141 1.88 2.13 3.93
N PHE A 142 0.65 1.95 4.45
CA PHE A 142 0.02 0.63 4.59
C PHE A 142 -0.46 0.10 3.24
N TRP A 143 -1.16 0.93 2.45
CA TRP A 143 -1.68 0.54 1.14
C TRP A 143 -0.57 0.14 0.17
N LYS A 144 0.46 0.97 0.04
CA LYS A 144 1.59 0.70 -0.85
C LYS A 144 2.46 -0.47 -0.38
N PHE A 145 2.46 -0.79 0.92
CA PHE A 145 3.04 -2.03 1.38
C PHE A 145 2.30 -3.25 0.79
N LEU A 146 0.97 -3.23 0.73
CA LEU A 146 0.15 -4.35 0.27
C LEU A 146 0.16 -4.51 -1.25
N THR A 147 0.00 -3.44 -2.00
CA THR A 147 -0.15 -3.50 -3.46
C THR A 147 0.35 -2.25 -4.18
N ASN A 148 0.69 -2.42 -5.46
CA ASN A 148 0.92 -1.33 -6.40
C ASN A 148 -0.31 -0.98 -7.24
N SER A 149 -1.34 -1.83 -7.19
CA SER A 149 -2.50 -1.68 -8.05
C SER A 149 -3.27 -0.40 -7.70
N GLU A 150 -3.59 0.38 -8.73
CA GLU A 150 -4.50 1.52 -8.67
C GLU A 150 -5.91 1.15 -9.19
N ASN A 151 -6.13 -0.13 -9.50
CA ASN A 151 -7.37 -0.61 -10.12
C ASN A 151 -8.53 -0.84 -9.14
N TYR A 152 -8.30 -0.67 -7.85
CA TYR A 152 -9.36 -0.77 -6.84
C TYR A 152 -10.19 0.50 -6.81
N VAL A 153 -11.49 0.39 -7.06
CA VAL A 153 -12.42 1.51 -6.94
C VAL A 153 -12.51 1.98 -5.49
N THR A 154 -12.57 1.01 -4.57
CA THR A 154 -12.40 1.24 -3.13
C THR A 154 -11.31 0.32 -2.59
N ARG A 155 -10.53 0.78 -1.62
CA ARG A 155 -9.40 0.00 -1.10
C ARG A 155 -9.85 -1.25 -0.32
N ILE A 156 -11.04 -1.23 0.25
CA ILE A 156 -11.61 -2.39 0.96
C ILE A 156 -11.96 -3.55 0.01
N ASP A 157 -12.16 -3.28 -1.29
CA ASP A 157 -12.37 -4.32 -2.29
C ASP A 157 -11.21 -5.34 -2.33
N LEU A 158 -10.01 -4.96 -1.90
CA LEU A 158 -8.88 -5.89 -1.75
C LEU A 158 -9.24 -7.07 -0.84
N LEU A 159 -9.88 -6.81 0.30
CA LEU A 159 -10.24 -7.87 1.26
C LEU A 159 -11.30 -8.83 0.68
N PHE A 160 -12.30 -8.28 0.02
CA PHE A 160 -13.35 -9.08 -0.61
C PHE A 160 -12.79 -9.93 -1.76
N ASN A 161 -11.94 -9.35 -2.60
CA ASN A 161 -11.30 -10.08 -3.68
C ASN A 161 -10.41 -11.22 -3.17
N LEU A 162 -9.68 -11.00 -2.06
CA LEU A 162 -8.87 -12.04 -1.42
C LEU A 162 -9.70 -13.19 -0.82
N LEU A 163 -10.96 -12.94 -0.46
CA LEU A 163 -11.87 -13.97 0.05
C LEU A 163 -12.57 -14.74 -1.06
N GLU A 164 -12.89 -14.06 -2.17
CA GLU A 164 -13.70 -14.59 -3.25
C GLU A 164 -12.91 -15.22 -4.41
N HIS A 165 -11.59 -14.98 -4.47
CA HIS A 165 -10.74 -15.37 -5.61
C HIS A 165 -10.77 -16.88 -5.92
N GLU A 166 -10.91 -17.73 -4.92
CA GLU A 166 -10.93 -19.19 -5.09
C GLU A 166 -12.30 -19.74 -5.59
N THR A 167 -13.36 -18.91 -5.61
CA THR A 167 -14.74 -19.38 -5.81
C THR A 167 -15.49 -18.69 -6.94
N LEU A 168 -14.85 -17.76 -7.68
CA LEU A 168 -15.51 -17.01 -8.74
C LEU A 168 -15.81 -17.89 -9.97
N GLU A 169 -17.03 -18.43 -10.04
CA GLU A 169 -17.64 -18.99 -11.28
C GLU A 169 -18.17 -17.90 -12.22
N ILE A 170 -18.16 -16.64 -11.80
CA ILE A 170 -18.71 -15.48 -12.52
C ILE A 170 -17.67 -14.96 -13.51
N PRO A 171 -18.07 -14.52 -14.73
CA PRO A 171 -17.14 -13.94 -15.70
C PRO A 171 -16.35 -12.78 -15.11
N GLN A 172 -15.04 -12.81 -15.18
CA GLN A 172 -14.13 -11.76 -14.65
C GLN A 172 -14.37 -10.34 -15.23
N ASN A 173 -15.18 -10.24 -16.27
CA ASN A 173 -15.53 -8.97 -16.90
C ASN A 173 -16.74 -8.26 -16.28
N ASP A 174 -17.40 -8.88 -15.28
CA ASP A 174 -18.51 -8.24 -14.57
C ASP A 174 -17.95 -7.39 -13.43
N ILE A 175 -18.25 -6.10 -13.46
CA ILE A 175 -17.81 -5.15 -12.41
C ILE A 175 -18.35 -5.48 -11.03
N TYR A 176 -19.45 -6.25 -10.96
CA TYR A 176 -20.09 -6.68 -9.72
C TYR A 176 -19.83 -8.16 -9.37
N ALA A 177 -18.87 -8.79 -10.04
CA ALA A 177 -18.60 -10.23 -9.86
C ALA A 177 -18.40 -10.60 -8.39
N THR A 178 -17.62 -9.81 -7.64
CA THR A 178 -17.36 -10.04 -6.22
C THR A 178 -18.63 -9.95 -5.38
N PHE A 179 -19.43 -8.91 -5.58
CA PHE A 179 -20.73 -8.78 -4.89
C PHE A 179 -21.68 -9.94 -5.23
N TYR A 180 -21.81 -10.30 -6.49
CA TYR A 180 -22.71 -11.40 -6.88
C TYR A 180 -22.28 -12.74 -6.31
N SER A 181 -20.98 -13.01 -6.18
CA SER A 181 -20.47 -14.20 -5.51
C SER A 181 -20.94 -14.26 -4.05
N ILE A 182 -20.72 -13.18 -3.31
CA ILE A 182 -21.13 -13.06 -1.91
C ILE A 182 -22.66 -13.16 -1.77
N TYR A 183 -23.38 -12.45 -2.62
CA TYR A 183 -24.84 -12.43 -2.61
C TYR A 183 -25.45 -13.79 -2.93
N ALA A 184 -24.86 -14.54 -3.85
CA ALA A 184 -25.30 -15.92 -4.15
C ALA A 184 -25.10 -16.85 -2.94
N LYS A 185 -23.96 -16.76 -2.24
CA LYS A 185 -23.73 -17.50 -0.99
C LYS A 185 -24.75 -17.11 0.09
N TYR A 186 -25.01 -15.82 0.25
CA TYR A 186 -26.00 -15.30 1.18
C TYR A 186 -27.42 -15.82 0.87
N GLN A 187 -27.83 -15.80 -0.41
CA GLN A 187 -29.15 -16.28 -0.81
C GLN A 187 -29.36 -17.78 -0.51
N ASN A 188 -28.30 -18.58 -0.66
CA ASN A 188 -28.30 -20.01 -0.45
C ASN A 188 -28.08 -20.42 1.02
N ALA A 189 -27.75 -19.49 1.91
CA ALA A 189 -27.52 -19.77 3.32
C ALA A 189 -28.83 -20.12 4.03
N GLU A 190 -28.84 -21.21 4.81
CA GLU A 190 -29.98 -21.63 5.63
C GLU A 190 -30.33 -20.57 6.69
N ASN A 191 -29.32 -19.94 7.28
CA ASN A 191 -29.49 -18.84 8.23
C ASN A 191 -28.64 -17.65 7.76
N LYS A 192 -29.32 -16.60 7.33
CA LYS A 192 -28.70 -15.38 6.78
C LYS A 192 -27.92 -14.60 7.82
N SER A 193 -28.43 -14.50 9.04
CA SER A 193 -27.74 -13.79 10.13
C SER A 193 -26.42 -14.46 10.50
N ILE A 194 -26.42 -15.81 10.60
CA ILE A 194 -25.19 -16.57 10.86
C ILE A 194 -24.20 -16.36 9.72
N PHE A 195 -24.64 -16.47 8.45
CA PHE A 195 -23.77 -16.24 7.30
C PHE A 195 -23.11 -14.87 7.34
N ILE A 196 -23.87 -13.80 7.60
CA ILE A 196 -23.37 -12.44 7.68
C ILE A 196 -22.32 -12.31 8.80
N SER A 197 -22.57 -12.95 9.95
CA SER A 197 -21.65 -12.93 11.08
C SER A 197 -20.33 -13.65 10.77
N GLU A 198 -20.41 -14.83 10.20
CA GLU A 198 -19.24 -15.63 9.81
C GLU A 198 -18.45 -14.95 8.69
N TYR A 199 -19.12 -14.44 7.65
CA TYR A 199 -18.48 -13.75 6.55
C TYR A 199 -17.74 -12.49 7.01
N TRP A 200 -18.39 -11.65 7.86
CA TRP A 200 -17.73 -10.47 8.40
C TRP A 200 -16.53 -10.83 9.27
N ASN A 201 -16.63 -11.87 10.07
CA ASN A 201 -15.51 -12.34 10.87
C ASN A 201 -14.33 -12.77 9.99
N GLU A 202 -14.57 -13.42 8.84
CA GLU A 202 -13.51 -13.76 7.88
C GLU A 202 -12.85 -12.50 7.28
N VAL A 203 -13.65 -11.49 6.91
CA VAL A 203 -13.13 -10.19 6.43
C VAL A 203 -12.24 -9.54 7.49
N TYR A 204 -12.73 -9.48 8.72
CA TYR A 204 -12.01 -8.88 9.84
C TYR A 204 -10.70 -9.61 10.15
N LEU A 205 -10.71 -10.92 10.18
CA LEU A 205 -9.49 -11.73 10.38
C LEU A 205 -8.47 -11.55 9.26
N LYS A 206 -8.91 -11.42 8.00
CA LYS A 206 -8.02 -11.09 6.88
C LYS A 206 -7.36 -9.73 7.08
N PHE A 207 -8.13 -8.72 7.48
CA PHE A 207 -7.61 -7.40 7.77
C PHE A 207 -6.60 -7.41 8.93
N GLU A 208 -6.88 -8.16 10.00
CA GLU A 208 -5.96 -8.33 11.12
C GLU A 208 -4.64 -9.00 10.68
N ASP A 209 -4.71 -10.00 9.79
CA ASP A 209 -3.51 -10.62 9.22
C ASP A 209 -2.64 -9.58 8.47
N LEU A 210 -3.25 -8.78 7.58
CA LEU A 210 -2.55 -7.71 6.86
C LEU A 210 -1.92 -6.69 7.82
N THR A 211 -2.67 -6.31 8.85
CA THR A 211 -2.21 -5.37 9.89
C THR A 211 -1.04 -5.95 10.69
N ASN A 212 -1.11 -7.23 11.03
CA ASN A 212 -0.05 -7.94 11.75
C ASN A 212 1.22 -8.11 10.91
N TRP A 213 1.09 -8.31 9.59
CA TRP A 213 2.24 -8.31 8.68
C TRP A 213 2.94 -6.95 8.67
N TYR A 214 2.14 -5.89 8.62
CA TYR A 214 2.67 -4.52 8.63
C TYR A 214 3.34 -4.17 9.96
N LYS A 215 2.81 -4.60 11.10
CA LYS A 215 3.33 -4.29 12.44
C LYS A 215 4.63 -5.04 12.77
N ASP A 216 4.78 -6.27 12.35
CA ASP A 216 5.96 -7.10 12.62
C ASP A 216 7.07 -6.77 11.62
N LEU A 217 8.14 -6.11 12.06
CA LEU A 217 9.16 -5.53 11.20
C LEU A 217 9.87 -6.55 10.29
N ASN A 218 10.15 -7.74 10.80
CA ASN A 218 10.80 -8.78 9.99
C ASN A 218 9.86 -9.30 8.89
N ARG A 219 8.59 -9.56 9.25
CA ARG A 219 7.57 -9.95 8.27
C ARG A 219 7.28 -8.83 7.29
N TYR A 220 7.22 -7.59 7.78
CA TYR A 220 7.06 -6.41 6.95
C TYR A 220 8.10 -6.34 5.83
N HIS A 221 9.39 -6.47 6.17
CA HIS A 221 10.45 -6.40 5.17
C HIS A 221 10.36 -7.54 4.16
N LEU A 222 10.16 -8.77 4.62
CA LEU A 222 10.14 -9.94 3.75
C LEU A 222 8.87 -10.01 2.88
N ILE A 223 7.70 -9.73 3.46
CA ILE A 223 6.43 -9.68 2.72
C ILE A 223 6.43 -8.50 1.75
N GLY A 224 6.89 -7.32 2.19
CA GLY A 224 7.01 -6.15 1.32
C GLY A 224 7.92 -6.40 0.12
N TYR A 225 9.00 -7.17 0.29
CA TYR A 225 9.81 -7.68 -0.83
C TYR A 225 8.97 -8.53 -1.80
N LEU A 226 8.31 -9.58 -1.29
CA LEU A 226 7.53 -10.51 -2.11
C LEU A 226 6.45 -9.80 -2.92
N LEU A 227 5.74 -8.86 -2.29
CA LEU A 227 4.69 -8.06 -2.92
C LEU A 227 5.24 -6.96 -3.84
N SER A 228 6.52 -6.59 -3.72
CA SER A 228 7.17 -5.65 -4.65
C SER A 228 7.68 -6.34 -5.92
N VAL A 229 8.03 -7.62 -5.83
CA VAL A 229 8.45 -8.44 -6.98
C VAL A 229 7.25 -8.84 -7.83
N ASP A 230 6.15 -9.25 -7.19
CA ASP A 230 4.88 -9.64 -7.84
C ASP A 230 3.72 -9.50 -6.84
N ASP A 231 2.76 -8.64 -7.14
CA ASP A 231 1.55 -8.41 -6.33
C ASP A 231 0.74 -9.72 -6.12
N LYS A 232 0.78 -10.65 -7.07
CA LYS A 232 0.10 -11.96 -6.98
C LYS A 232 0.66 -12.86 -5.88
N ASN A 233 1.84 -12.52 -5.33
CA ASN A 233 2.38 -13.26 -4.19
C ASN A 233 1.56 -13.10 -2.90
N ILE A 234 0.59 -12.18 -2.85
CA ILE A 234 -0.23 -11.98 -1.66
C ILE A 234 -0.95 -13.27 -1.23
N GLU A 235 -1.46 -14.06 -2.17
CA GLU A 235 -2.10 -15.35 -1.90
C GLU A 235 -1.11 -16.35 -1.30
N LYS A 236 0.09 -16.48 -1.89
CA LYS A 236 1.15 -17.34 -1.37
C LYS A 236 1.60 -16.92 0.03
N VAL A 237 1.60 -15.61 0.31
CA VAL A 237 1.92 -15.07 1.64
C VAL A 237 0.85 -15.49 2.65
N PHE A 238 -0.45 -15.43 2.28
CA PHE A 238 -1.52 -15.94 3.14
C PHE A 238 -1.38 -17.44 3.41
N GLU A 239 -1.16 -18.26 2.40
CA GLU A 239 -0.93 -19.69 2.55
C GLU A 239 0.28 -19.99 3.46
N ALA A 240 1.36 -19.22 3.30
CA ALA A 240 2.57 -19.37 4.10
C ALA A 240 2.39 -18.97 5.57
N THR A 241 1.44 -18.07 5.88
CA THR A 241 1.29 -17.48 7.21
C THR A 241 0.08 -17.97 7.98
N ARG A 242 -0.99 -18.38 7.29
CA ARG A 242 -2.28 -18.76 7.87
C ARG A 242 -2.14 -19.95 8.83
N GLY A 243 -2.59 -19.76 10.08
CA GLY A 243 -2.63 -20.81 11.11
C GLY A 243 -1.27 -21.27 11.63
N LYS A 244 -0.17 -20.63 11.21
CA LYS A 244 1.20 -20.99 11.63
C LYS A 244 1.72 -20.09 12.74
N LYS A 245 2.64 -20.62 13.56
CA LYS A 245 3.39 -19.80 14.50
C LYS A 245 4.29 -18.82 13.75
N LYS A 246 4.63 -17.69 14.41
CA LYS A 246 5.47 -16.64 13.80
C LYS A 246 6.77 -17.18 13.17
N SER A 247 7.46 -18.10 13.85
CA SER A 247 8.72 -18.68 13.37
C SER A 247 8.51 -19.58 12.14
N GLU A 248 7.46 -20.38 12.14
CA GLU A 248 7.10 -21.26 11.03
C GLU A 248 6.68 -20.44 9.79
N ALA A 249 5.81 -19.44 10.02
CA ALA A 249 5.39 -18.51 8.96
C ALA A 249 6.59 -17.78 8.34
N PHE A 250 7.50 -17.27 9.19
CA PHE A 250 8.69 -16.58 8.71
C PHE A 250 9.63 -17.50 7.92
N TYR A 251 9.75 -18.76 8.34
CA TYR A 251 10.51 -19.78 7.62
C TYR A 251 9.91 -20.05 6.24
N GLU A 252 8.59 -20.20 6.12
CA GLU A 252 7.93 -20.40 4.82
C GLU A 252 8.07 -19.18 3.91
N LEU A 253 7.96 -17.98 4.45
CA LEU A 253 8.21 -16.73 3.70
C LEU A 253 9.64 -16.66 3.17
N LYS A 254 10.64 -17.08 3.95
CA LYS A 254 12.03 -17.19 3.51
C LYS A 254 12.19 -18.15 2.33
N LYS A 255 11.52 -19.30 2.35
CA LYS A 255 11.52 -20.24 1.22
C LYS A 255 10.95 -19.61 -0.05
N ILE A 256 9.85 -18.86 0.06
CA ILE A 256 9.26 -18.17 -1.09
C ILE A 256 10.25 -17.14 -1.62
N ALA A 257 10.85 -16.32 -0.76
CA ALA A 257 11.84 -15.32 -1.16
C ALA A 257 13.07 -15.95 -1.82
N TYR A 258 13.59 -17.05 -1.29
CA TYR A 258 14.69 -17.79 -1.90
C TYR A 258 14.34 -18.26 -3.33
N LYS A 259 13.15 -18.81 -3.52
CA LYS A 259 12.67 -19.25 -4.85
C LYS A 259 12.49 -18.10 -5.84
N THR A 260 12.19 -16.88 -5.37
CA THR A 260 12.06 -15.71 -6.26
C THR A 260 13.40 -15.25 -6.82
N LEU A 261 14.52 -15.52 -6.14
CA LEU A 261 15.86 -15.24 -6.65
C LEU A 261 16.24 -16.08 -7.88
N LYS A 262 15.41 -17.07 -8.27
CA LYS A 262 15.54 -17.90 -9.48
C LYS A 262 16.96 -18.39 -9.72
N LYS A 263 17.56 -19.05 -8.75
CA LYS A 263 18.88 -19.67 -8.80
C LYS A 263 20.06 -18.79 -8.34
N ASP A 264 20.80 -19.42 -7.52
CA ASP A 264 22.24 -19.32 -7.38
C ASP A 264 22.75 -18.01 -6.77
N ILE A 265 22.52 -17.87 -5.45
CA ILE A 265 23.41 -17.02 -4.64
C ILE A 265 24.89 -17.35 -4.96
N GLY A 266 25.15 -18.57 -5.40
CA GLY A 266 26.47 -19.02 -5.85
C GLY A 266 27.00 -18.35 -7.12
N SER A 267 26.14 -17.90 -8.02
CA SER A 267 26.50 -17.33 -9.33
C SER A 267 26.04 -15.88 -9.55
N ILE A 268 25.85 -15.11 -8.46
CA ILE A 268 25.43 -13.71 -8.57
C ILE A 268 26.47 -12.81 -9.25
N GLU A 269 27.74 -13.18 -9.23
CA GLU A 269 28.80 -12.48 -9.96
C GLU A 269 28.63 -12.50 -11.48
N ASP A 270 27.89 -13.46 -12.02
CA ASP A 270 27.58 -13.55 -13.45
C ASP A 270 26.44 -12.63 -13.89
N PHE A 271 25.85 -11.89 -12.95
CA PHE A 271 24.76 -10.95 -13.26
C PHE A 271 25.31 -9.67 -13.89
N SER A 272 24.78 -9.35 -15.07
CA SER A 272 25.11 -8.14 -15.82
C SER A 272 23.87 -7.29 -16.07
N TYR A 273 23.99 -5.98 -15.89
CA TYR A 273 22.93 -5.00 -16.10
C TYR A 273 22.26 -5.12 -17.48
N SER A 274 23.09 -5.37 -18.52
CA SER A 274 22.62 -5.51 -19.90
C SER A 274 21.71 -6.71 -20.15
N SER A 275 21.82 -7.77 -19.33
CA SER A 275 21.11 -9.04 -19.57
C SER A 275 20.06 -9.40 -18.51
N LYS A 276 20.19 -8.90 -17.27
CA LYS A 276 19.37 -9.33 -16.11
C LYS A 276 18.90 -8.15 -15.25
N LYS A 277 18.52 -7.04 -15.86
CA LYS A 277 18.16 -5.80 -15.14
C LYS A 277 17.10 -6.02 -14.06
N LYS A 278 16.03 -6.78 -14.34
CA LYS A 278 14.96 -7.02 -13.37
C LYS A 278 15.47 -7.86 -12.20
N GLU A 279 16.17 -8.93 -12.48
CA GLU A 279 16.71 -9.85 -11.47
C GLU A 279 17.71 -9.14 -10.56
N ILE A 280 18.55 -8.26 -11.11
CA ILE A 280 19.48 -7.43 -10.31
C ILE A 280 18.72 -6.46 -9.42
N LYS A 281 17.68 -5.81 -9.93
CA LYS A 281 16.87 -4.89 -9.12
C LYS A 281 16.21 -5.61 -7.94
N ASP A 282 15.61 -6.78 -8.19
CA ASP A 282 14.99 -7.60 -7.17
C ASP A 282 16.01 -8.12 -6.14
N LEU A 283 17.22 -8.51 -6.60
CA LEU A 283 18.32 -8.93 -5.73
C LEU A 283 18.83 -7.78 -4.85
N LEU A 284 19.05 -6.60 -5.42
CA LEU A 284 19.51 -5.43 -4.66
C LEU A 284 18.48 -4.95 -3.65
N LEU A 285 17.18 -5.03 -3.99
CA LEU A 285 16.11 -4.77 -3.02
C LEU A 285 16.17 -5.78 -1.87
N LEU A 286 16.25 -7.08 -2.18
CA LEU A 286 16.34 -8.12 -1.17
C LEU A 286 17.58 -7.95 -0.29
N PHE A 287 18.74 -7.61 -0.87
CA PHE A 287 19.96 -7.36 -0.14
C PHE A 287 19.79 -6.23 0.90
N ASN A 288 19.14 -5.12 0.53
CA ASN A 288 18.82 -4.06 1.48
C ASN A 288 17.94 -4.56 2.64
N LEU A 289 16.89 -5.33 2.34
CA LEU A 289 15.92 -5.80 3.34
C LEU A 289 16.52 -6.88 4.25
N VAL A 290 17.30 -7.80 3.69
CA VAL A 290 18.01 -8.84 4.44
C VAL A 290 19.05 -8.23 5.39
N THR A 291 19.78 -7.21 4.94
CA THR A 291 20.72 -6.46 5.79
C THR A 291 20.00 -5.83 6.99
N LEU A 292 18.81 -5.24 6.79
CA LEU A 292 18.01 -4.68 7.89
C LEU A 292 17.53 -5.75 8.88
N ILE A 293 17.13 -6.92 8.37
CA ILE A 293 16.66 -8.05 9.18
C ILE A 293 17.82 -8.65 9.99
N ASN A 294 18.97 -8.94 9.36
CA ASN A 294 20.13 -9.55 9.99
C ASN A 294 20.73 -8.67 11.09
N LYS A 295 20.79 -7.37 10.87
CA LYS A 295 21.32 -6.41 11.84
C LYS A 295 20.37 -6.12 12.99
N SER A 296 19.15 -6.67 12.96
CA SER A 296 18.12 -6.45 13.99
C SER A 296 17.89 -4.95 14.28
N GLU A 297 18.03 -4.09 13.31
CA GLU A 297 17.76 -2.66 13.44
C GLU A 297 16.25 -2.42 13.57
N LYS A 298 15.74 -2.64 14.78
CA LYS A 298 14.31 -2.66 15.12
C LYS A 298 13.58 -1.34 14.85
N GLN A 299 14.29 -0.28 14.56
CA GLN A 299 13.71 1.05 14.36
C GLN A 299 13.63 1.48 12.89
N TYR A 300 14.33 0.79 11.99
CA TYR A 300 14.38 1.17 10.58
C TYR A 300 13.39 0.37 9.74
N ARG A 301 12.41 1.06 9.21
CA ARG A 301 11.39 0.50 8.32
C ARG A 301 11.68 0.93 6.89
N PHE A 302 11.84 -0.03 5.98
CA PHE A 302 12.01 0.28 4.56
C PHE A 302 10.74 0.94 4.02
N PRO A 303 10.80 2.11 3.37
CA PRO A 303 9.63 2.85 2.92
C PRO A 303 9.10 2.30 1.59
N PHE A 304 8.29 1.23 1.64
CA PHE A 304 7.69 0.64 0.44
C PHE A 304 6.76 1.59 -0.32
N ASP A 305 6.15 2.55 0.37
CA ASP A 305 5.35 3.61 -0.24
C ASP A 305 6.20 4.52 -1.14
N ILE A 306 7.37 4.94 -0.68
CA ILE A 306 8.32 5.72 -1.47
C ILE A 306 8.89 4.84 -2.60
N TYR A 307 9.33 3.62 -2.28
CA TYR A 307 9.89 2.69 -3.26
C TYR A 307 8.93 2.40 -4.43
N LYS A 308 7.63 2.20 -4.12
CA LYS A 308 6.62 1.88 -5.12
C LYS A 308 6.09 3.11 -5.87
N LYS A 309 6.08 4.28 -5.23
CA LYS A 309 5.62 5.55 -5.82
C LYS A 309 6.67 6.17 -6.74
N GLU A 310 7.92 6.12 -6.33
CA GLU A 310 9.04 6.64 -7.09
C GLU A 310 9.60 5.55 -8.00
N LYS A 311 10.09 5.94 -9.18
CA LYS A 311 10.77 4.99 -10.08
C LYS A 311 12.17 4.74 -9.54
N TRP A 312 12.34 3.67 -8.79
CA TRP A 312 13.66 3.22 -8.37
C TRP A 312 14.34 2.45 -9.49
N ASP A 313 15.62 2.69 -9.69
CA ASP A 313 16.42 2.06 -10.73
C ASP A 313 17.77 1.60 -10.18
N ILE A 314 18.49 0.86 -11.02
CA ILE A 314 19.86 0.43 -10.77
C ILE A 314 20.76 1.56 -11.21
N GLU A 315 21.72 1.92 -10.36
CA GLU A 315 22.74 2.94 -10.62
C GLU A 315 24.13 2.29 -10.63
N HIS A 316 24.97 2.71 -11.59
CA HIS A 316 26.38 2.34 -11.61
C HIS A 316 27.11 3.12 -10.52
N ILE A 317 27.82 2.38 -9.65
CA ILE A 317 28.62 2.98 -8.56
C ILE A 317 29.75 3.80 -9.14
N HIS A 318 30.54 3.23 -10.04
CA HIS A 318 31.55 3.89 -10.85
C HIS A 318 31.03 4.10 -12.27
N ALA A 319 30.94 5.35 -12.72
CA ALA A 319 30.54 5.64 -14.09
C ALA A 319 31.71 5.42 -15.05
N THR A 320 31.41 4.90 -16.22
CA THR A 320 32.40 4.80 -17.30
C THR A 320 32.66 6.19 -17.86
N ALA A 321 33.71 6.85 -17.40
CA ALA A 321 34.07 8.19 -17.84
C ALA A 321 34.70 8.21 -19.25
N ASP A 322 35.05 7.06 -19.82
CA ASP A 322 35.70 6.91 -21.11
C ASP A 322 34.73 6.30 -22.12
N GLU A 323 34.36 7.07 -23.14
CA GLU A 323 33.52 6.61 -24.25
C GLU A 323 34.14 5.42 -25.03
N THR A 324 35.41 5.13 -24.79
CA THR A 324 36.18 4.05 -25.44
C THR A 324 36.28 2.79 -24.61
N ALA A 325 35.94 2.81 -23.30
CA ALA A 325 35.95 1.67 -22.42
C ALA A 325 34.56 1.02 -22.37
N GLU A 326 34.48 -0.32 -22.38
CA GLU A 326 33.23 -1.04 -22.11
C GLU A 326 32.75 -0.71 -20.69
N ALA A 327 31.45 -0.37 -20.57
CA ALA A 327 30.83 -0.11 -19.28
C ALA A 327 30.92 -1.36 -18.39
N ASP A 328 31.34 -1.19 -17.12
CA ASP A 328 31.29 -2.29 -16.16
C ASP A 328 29.87 -2.47 -15.64
N ASP A 329 29.13 -3.33 -16.32
CA ASP A 329 27.75 -3.72 -16.04
C ASP A 329 27.64 -4.85 -15.01
N SER A 330 28.75 -5.24 -14.35
CA SER A 330 28.75 -6.31 -13.35
C SER A 330 27.96 -5.88 -12.08
N LEU A 331 27.33 -6.84 -11.41
CA LEU A 331 26.64 -6.61 -10.12
C LEU A 331 27.54 -5.89 -9.11
N ALA A 332 28.84 -6.13 -9.14
CA ALA A 332 29.84 -5.50 -8.26
C ALA A 332 29.95 -3.99 -8.43
N ASN A 333 29.45 -3.45 -9.55
CA ASN A 333 29.42 -2.02 -9.85
C ASN A 333 28.00 -1.42 -9.79
N LEU A 334 27.03 -2.11 -9.21
CA LEU A 334 25.61 -1.72 -9.25
C LEU A 334 25.03 -1.55 -7.86
N THR A 335 24.18 -0.54 -7.69
CA THR A 335 23.43 -0.30 -6.47
C THR A 335 22.00 0.18 -6.77
N LEU A 336 21.13 0.22 -5.76
CA LEU A 336 19.73 0.64 -5.87
C LEU A 336 19.56 2.10 -5.47
N LEU A 337 18.95 2.91 -6.33
CA LEU A 337 18.75 4.34 -6.06
C LEU A 337 17.42 4.84 -6.64
N ASP A 338 16.84 5.89 -6.04
CA ASP A 338 15.68 6.55 -6.61
C ASP A 338 16.02 7.34 -7.88
N SER A 339 15.05 7.46 -8.79
CA SER A 339 15.27 8.10 -10.09
C SER A 339 15.59 9.60 -10.02
N ASN A 340 15.17 10.30 -8.95
CA ASN A 340 15.40 11.73 -8.82
C ASN A 340 16.87 11.98 -8.43
N THR A 341 17.36 11.23 -7.45
CA THR A 341 18.76 11.26 -7.05
C THR A 341 19.65 10.77 -8.19
N ASN A 342 19.26 9.69 -8.89
CA ASN A 342 19.98 9.14 -10.03
C ASN A 342 20.17 10.17 -11.18
N ARG A 343 19.12 10.92 -11.52
CA ARG A 343 19.21 11.97 -12.57
C ARG A 343 20.20 13.09 -12.22
N SER A 344 20.40 13.37 -10.94
CA SER A 344 21.37 14.38 -10.50
C SER A 344 22.82 13.92 -10.65
N TYR A 345 23.06 12.63 -10.77
CA TYR A 345 24.41 12.06 -10.90
C TYR A 345 24.96 12.15 -12.32
N GLY A 346 24.13 11.86 -13.33
CA GLY A 346 24.63 11.72 -14.69
C GLY A 346 25.80 10.72 -14.75
N ASN A 347 26.83 11.04 -15.53
CA ASN A 347 28.08 10.28 -15.60
C ASN A 347 29.13 10.79 -14.58
N SER A 348 28.69 11.25 -13.39
CA SER A 348 29.63 11.78 -12.38
C SER A 348 30.55 10.67 -11.84
N PRO A 349 31.82 10.98 -11.51
CA PRO A 349 32.74 10.05 -10.88
C PRO A 349 32.30 9.70 -9.46
N PHE A 350 32.88 8.64 -8.90
CA PHE A 350 32.50 8.07 -7.61
C PHE A 350 32.51 9.10 -6.46
N ASP A 351 33.55 9.96 -6.38
CA ASP A 351 33.68 10.97 -5.33
C ASP A 351 32.55 12.02 -5.34
N GLN A 352 32.06 12.39 -6.53
CA GLN A 352 30.92 13.29 -6.67
C GLN A 352 29.62 12.61 -6.27
N LYS A 353 29.37 11.37 -6.72
CA LYS A 353 28.21 10.58 -6.32
C LYS A 353 28.19 10.39 -4.82
N ARG A 354 29.34 10.08 -4.21
CA ARG A 354 29.50 9.95 -2.77
C ARG A 354 29.07 11.20 -2.03
N ARG A 355 29.50 12.39 -2.47
CA ARG A 355 29.08 13.66 -1.85
C ARG A 355 27.58 13.85 -1.87
N ILE A 356 26.94 13.63 -3.03
CA ILE A 356 25.49 13.80 -3.19
C ILE A 356 24.75 12.84 -2.28
N ILE A 357 25.14 11.56 -2.20
CA ILE A 357 24.51 10.58 -1.30
C ILE A 357 24.60 11.01 0.17
N LEU A 358 25.76 11.49 0.60
CA LEU A 358 25.96 11.92 1.98
C LEU A 358 25.17 13.20 2.30
N GLU A 359 25.01 14.10 1.34
CA GLU A 359 24.16 15.29 1.47
C GLU A 359 22.68 14.91 1.58
N VAL A 360 22.19 14.01 0.71
CA VAL A 360 20.80 13.48 0.74
C VAL A 360 20.50 12.79 2.07
N ASP A 361 21.43 11.94 2.57
CA ASP A 361 21.31 11.26 3.87
C ASP A 361 21.33 12.28 5.04
N ALA A 362 22.19 13.29 4.97
CA ALA A 362 22.27 14.36 5.98
C ALA A 362 21.02 15.26 6.02
N GLU A 363 20.34 15.43 4.89
CA GLU A 363 19.04 16.12 4.81
C GLU A 363 17.87 15.27 5.36
N GLY A 364 18.12 14.04 5.80
CA GLY A 364 17.11 13.12 6.32
C GLY A 364 16.22 12.50 5.25
N LYS A 365 16.60 12.62 3.97
CA LYS A 365 15.94 11.91 2.87
C LYS A 365 16.36 10.45 2.87
N PHE A 366 15.46 9.61 2.38
CA PHE A 366 15.71 8.17 2.37
C PHE A 366 16.81 7.79 1.36
N VAL A 367 17.83 7.08 1.85
CA VAL A 367 18.85 6.40 1.05
C VAL A 367 18.85 4.92 1.46
N PRO A 368 18.79 3.96 0.52
CA PRO A 368 18.88 2.55 0.86
C PRO A 368 20.15 2.25 1.66
N VAL A 369 20.02 1.44 2.70
CA VAL A 369 21.16 1.17 3.61
C VAL A 369 22.37 0.60 2.88
N CYS A 370 22.15 -0.29 1.90
CA CYS A 370 23.25 -0.88 1.14
C CYS A 370 23.90 0.14 0.18
N THR A 371 23.11 1.03 -0.41
CA THR A 371 23.63 2.13 -1.24
C THR A 371 24.48 3.08 -0.40
N ARG A 372 23.99 3.52 0.74
CA ARG A 372 24.75 4.33 1.69
C ARG A 372 26.07 3.64 2.09
N ASN A 373 26.00 2.36 2.41
CA ASN A 373 27.17 1.59 2.83
C ASN A 373 28.23 1.45 1.71
N VAL A 374 27.81 1.35 0.45
CA VAL A 374 28.70 1.37 -0.71
C VAL A 374 29.48 2.69 -0.75
N PHE A 375 28.79 3.83 -0.70
CA PHE A 375 29.43 5.14 -0.77
C PHE A 375 30.20 5.52 0.50
N LEU A 376 29.90 4.89 1.65
CA LEU A 376 30.72 4.97 2.86
C LEU A 376 31.87 3.96 2.88
N LYS A 377 31.98 3.09 1.87
CA LYS A 377 32.95 1.98 1.81
C LYS A 377 32.88 1.01 3.01
N VAL A 378 31.68 0.82 3.57
CA VAL A 378 31.48 -0.09 4.71
C VAL A 378 31.78 -1.56 4.33
N TYR A 379 31.59 -1.91 3.06
CA TYR A 379 31.84 -3.26 2.56
C TYR A 379 33.30 -3.51 2.19
N SER A 380 34.14 -2.47 2.07
CA SER A 380 35.53 -2.57 1.66
C SER A 380 36.39 -3.14 2.79
N ASN A 381 37.11 -4.23 2.55
CA ASN A 381 38.02 -4.81 3.53
C ASN A 381 39.29 -3.97 3.70
N GLU A 382 39.74 -3.29 2.64
CA GLU A 382 40.88 -2.38 2.62
C GLU A 382 40.45 -1.07 1.97
N VAL A 383 40.48 0.03 2.68
CA VAL A 383 40.09 1.33 2.17
C VAL A 383 41.35 2.12 1.79
N ASP A 384 41.70 2.10 0.52
CA ASP A 384 42.85 2.86 -0.02
C ASP A 384 42.53 4.34 -0.25
N GLY A 385 41.28 4.77 -0.08
CA GLY A 385 40.79 6.13 -0.26
C GLY A 385 39.27 6.17 -0.48
N PHE A 386 38.71 7.36 -0.58
CA PHE A 386 37.28 7.58 -0.78
C PHE A 386 36.93 8.18 -2.13
N ASP A 387 37.90 8.25 -3.05
CA ASP A 387 37.74 8.97 -4.31
C ASP A 387 37.31 8.08 -5.46
N ASP A 388 37.45 6.74 -5.31
CA ASP A 388 37.16 5.77 -6.36
C ASP A 388 36.54 4.48 -5.83
N TRP A 389 35.91 3.68 -6.72
CA TRP A 389 35.39 2.33 -6.48
C TRP A 389 36.26 1.31 -7.20
N THR A 390 37.21 0.76 -6.48
CA THR A 390 38.26 -0.12 -7.02
C THR A 390 37.82 -1.56 -7.18
N ASP A 391 38.58 -2.39 -7.89
CA ASP A 391 38.27 -3.82 -8.03
C ASP A 391 38.29 -4.55 -6.67
N LYS A 392 39.15 -4.13 -5.71
CA LYS A 392 39.10 -4.67 -4.34
C LYS A 392 37.79 -4.34 -3.62
N ASP A 393 37.23 -3.14 -3.85
CA ASP A 393 35.94 -2.76 -3.31
C ASP A 393 34.82 -3.61 -3.92
N LYS A 394 34.87 -3.86 -5.24
CA LYS A 394 33.92 -4.70 -5.97
C LYS A 394 33.92 -6.14 -5.45
N ASP A 395 35.09 -6.75 -5.28
CA ASP A 395 35.25 -8.10 -4.74
C ASP A 395 34.67 -8.20 -3.32
N SER A 396 35.01 -7.22 -2.47
CA SER A 396 34.52 -7.13 -1.09
C SER A 396 33.01 -6.96 -1.04
N TYR A 397 32.44 -6.18 -1.95
CA TYR A 397 30.99 -5.95 -2.04
C TYR A 397 30.23 -7.21 -2.43
N ILE A 398 30.69 -7.97 -3.43
CA ILE A 398 30.09 -9.26 -3.80
C ILE A 398 30.16 -10.25 -2.63
N GLN A 399 31.29 -10.30 -1.91
CA GLN A 399 31.41 -11.15 -0.72
C GLN A 399 30.42 -10.74 0.38
N ALA A 400 30.21 -9.43 0.59
CA ALA A 400 29.25 -8.92 1.56
C ALA A 400 27.80 -9.32 1.19
N ILE A 401 27.41 -9.23 -0.10
CA ILE A 401 26.10 -9.69 -0.57
C ILE A 401 25.92 -11.19 -0.27
N LYS A 402 26.89 -12.02 -0.66
CA LYS A 402 26.87 -13.47 -0.41
C LYS A 402 26.78 -13.78 1.08
N GLN A 403 27.55 -13.10 1.91
CA GLN A 403 27.56 -13.30 3.36
C GLN A 403 26.21 -12.96 3.99
N GLU A 404 25.59 -11.82 3.64
CA GLU A 404 24.27 -11.42 4.17
C GLU A 404 23.19 -12.43 3.76
N PHE A 405 23.21 -12.91 2.51
CA PHE A 405 22.27 -13.92 2.05
C PHE A 405 22.49 -15.28 2.70
N ASN A 406 23.74 -15.74 2.85
CA ASN A 406 24.05 -16.99 3.54
C ASN A 406 23.63 -16.93 5.01
N GLN A 407 23.88 -15.80 5.69
CA GLN A 407 23.42 -15.60 7.06
C GLN A 407 21.90 -15.63 7.16
N PHE A 408 21.19 -15.04 6.19
CA PHE A 408 19.75 -14.95 6.21
C PHE A 408 19.08 -16.27 5.84
N PHE A 409 19.47 -16.86 4.73
CA PHE A 409 18.84 -18.09 4.23
C PHE A 409 19.35 -19.34 4.94
N GLY A 410 20.59 -19.33 5.45
CA GLY A 410 21.23 -20.52 6.02
C GLY A 410 21.50 -21.58 4.96
N ASP A 411 21.67 -22.81 5.40
CA ASP A 411 21.85 -23.97 4.52
C ASP A 411 20.50 -24.41 3.94
N TYR A 412 19.85 -23.55 3.14
CA TYR A 412 18.79 -23.99 2.23
C TYR A 412 19.42 -24.71 1.05
N GLU A 413 19.98 -25.90 1.32
CA GLU A 413 20.18 -26.92 0.30
C GLU A 413 18.84 -27.63 0.08
N GLU A 414 18.48 -27.84 -1.19
CA GLU A 414 17.23 -28.45 -1.66
C GLU A 414 16.89 -29.78 -1.01
#